data_5b821446a7156aff8ad49b6ff3eeb44b
#
_entry.id   5b821446a7156aff8ad49b6ff3eeb44b
#
_cell.length_a   1.000
_cell.length_b   1.000
_cell.length_c   1.000
_cell.angle_alpha   90.00
_cell.angle_beta   90.00
_cell.angle_gamma   90.00
#
_symmetry.space_group_name_H-M   'P 1'
#
loop_
_entity.id
_entity.type
_entity.pdbx_description
1 polymer ?
#
loop_
_entity_poly.entity_id
_entity_poly.type
_entity_poly.pdbx_seq_one_letter_code
_entity_poly.pdbx_strand_id
1 'polypeptide(L)'
;YIFMADIILGIESSCDDTSAAVVRDRVLLSNVIASQAVHEQYGGVIPELASRAHQQNIIPVVDTALRQAGITLDEVDAIAFTRGPGLLGSLLVGVSFAKGLSIANNIPLVEVNHLQGHILSHFIDLPDAEVPHPEFPFLCLLVSGGHTQIVKVNSPLEMEIVGTTIDDAAGEAFDKCAKVMGLPYPGGPVIDRLAAEGDPDSIRFAKPRMEGFDYS
;
A
#
# COMPACT_ATOMS: atom_id res chain seq x y z
N TYR A 1 -13.78 -25.38 20.16
CA TYR A 1 -13.48 -23.96 19.91
C TYR A 1 -14.41 -23.52 18.81
N ILE A 2 -15.37 -22.65 19.14
CA ILE A 2 -16.15 -21.91 18.16
C ILE A 2 -15.13 -20.86 17.65
N PHE A 3 -14.67 -20.99 16.41
CA PHE A 3 -13.95 -19.92 15.73
C PHE A 3 -14.96 -18.78 15.57
N MET A 4 -14.87 -17.79 16.43
CA MET A 4 -15.49 -16.49 16.15
C MET A 4 -14.71 -15.87 15.02
N ALA A 5 -15.40 -15.28 14.07
CA ALA A 5 -14.77 -14.57 12.97
C ALA A 5 -13.94 -13.41 13.51
N ASP A 6 -12.63 -13.37 13.19
CA ASP A 6 -11.73 -12.32 13.66
C ASP A 6 -11.96 -11.02 12.88
N ILE A 7 -12.31 -9.96 13.59
CA ILE A 7 -12.47 -8.61 13.01
C ILE A 7 -11.19 -7.82 13.25
N ILE A 8 -10.53 -7.45 12.18
CA ILE A 8 -9.26 -6.72 12.20
C ILE A 8 -9.45 -5.33 11.62
N LEU A 9 -9.03 -4.31 12.37
CA LEU A 9 -8.88 -2.94 11.89
C LEU A 9 -7.44 -2.74 11.40
N GLY A 10 -7.26 -2.54 10.09
CA GLY A 10 -5.97 -2.19 9.48
C GLY A 10 -5.79 -0.68 9.35
N ILE A 11 -4.59 -0.17 9.69
CA ILE A 11 -4.22 1.24 9.62
C ILE A 11 -2.92 1.39 8.83
N GLU A 12 -2.96 2.21 7.77
CA GLU A 12 -1.83 2.48 6.89
C GLU A 12 -1.55 3.98 6.80
N SER A 13 -0.28 4.37 6.99
CA SER A 13 0.19 5.76 6.89
C SER A 13 1.64 5.86 6.45
N SER A 14 2.14 4.93 5.63
CA SER A 14 3.58 4.82 5.35
C SER A 14 4.15 5.90 4.43
N CYS A 15 3.33 6.53 3.58
CA CYS A 15 3.78 7.53 2.61
C CYS A 15 2.91 8.79 2.68
N ASP A 16 2.00 8.97 1.74
CA ASP A 16 1.14 10.16 1.59
C ASP A 16 -0.35 9.84 1.76
N ASP A 17 -0.80 8.63 1.54
CA ASP A 17 -2.19 8.23 1.77
C ASP A 17 -2.42 7.77 3.20
N THR A 18 -3.48 8.30 3.83
CA THR A 18 -3.99 7.81 5.11
C THR A 18 -5.11 6.83 4.83
N SER A 19 -4.95 5.57 5.23
CA SER A 19 -5.95 4.53 4.95
C SER A 19 -6.32 3.74 6.19
N ALA A 20 -7.58 3.30 6.24
CA ALA A 20 -8.06 2.31 7.20
C ALA A 20 -9.03 1.34 6.52
N ALA A 21 -8.92 0.07 6.87
CA ALA A 21 -9.78 -0.99 6.39
C ALA A 21 -10.25 -1.88 7.54
N VAL A 22 -11.45 -2.44 7.41
CA VAL A 22 -11.96 -3.46 8.31
C VAL A 22 -12.12 -4.76 7.53
N VAL A 23 -11.54 -5.82 8.07
CA VAL A 23 -11.59 -7.16 7.48
C VAL A 23 -12.17 -8.11 8.52
N ARG A 24 -13.11 -8.97 8.11
CA ARG A 24 -13.61 -10.09 8.93
C ARG A 24 -13.13 -11.39 8.33
N ASP A 25 -12.31 -12.14 9.05
CA ASP A 25 -11.53 -13.27 8.52
C ASP A 25 -10.69 -12.84 7.31
N ARG A 26 -11.20 -13.05 6.10
CA ARG A 26 -10.58 -12.56 4.85
C ARG A 26 -11.48 -11.61 4.06
N VAL A 27 -12.72 -11.41 4.48
CA VAL A 27 -13.71 -10.60 3.78
C VAL A 27 -13.52 -9.13 4.11
N LEU A 28 -13.33 -8.30 3.08
CA LEU A 28 -13.22 -6.85 3.21
C LEU A 28 -14.60 -6.26 3.51
N LEU A 29 -14.76 -5.66 4.69
CA LEU A 29 -16.01 -4.97 5.08
C LEU A 29 -15.97 -3.49 4.70
N SER A 30 -14.81 -2.85 4.81
CA SER A 30 -14.62 -1.45 4.41
C SER A 30 -13.17 -1.17 4.04
N ASN A 31 -12.96 -0.18 3.15
CA ASN A 31 -11.64 0.35 2.80
C ASN A 31 -11.78 1.84 2.52
N VAL A 32 -11.18 2.67 3.36
CA VAL A 32 -11.25 4.13 3.29
C VAL A 32 -9.85 4.68 3.07
N ILE A 33 -9.69 5.51 2.04
CA ILE A 33 -8.43 6.11 1.66
C ILE A 33 -8.63 7.62 1.57
N ALA A 34 -7.78 8.38 2.27
CA ALA A 34 -7.70 9.83 2.17
C ALA A 34 -6.36 10.21 1.52
N SER A 35 -6.41 10.53 0.23
CA SER A 35 -5.25 10.95 -0.55
C SER A 35 -4.91 12.43 -0.31
N GLN A 36 -3.62 12.76 -0.47
CA GLN A 36 -3.10 14.09 -0.19
C GLN A 36 -2.76 14.84 -1.48
N ALA A 37 -3.73 15.52 -2.07
CA ALA A 37 -3.55 16.32 -3.29
C ALA A 37 -2.53 17.47 -3.14
N VAL A 38 -2.16 17.84 -1.92
CA VAL A 38 -1.17 18.90 -1.66
C VAL A 38 0.20 18.63 -2.31
N HIS A 39 0.56 17.37 -2.51
CA HIS A 39 1.84 16.96 -3.08
C HIS A 39 1.95 17.23 -4.59
N GLU A 40 0.83 17.35 -5.29
CA GLU A 40 0.79 17.66 -6.72
C GLU A 40 1.49 19.00 -7.04
N GLN A 41 1.33 19.99 -6.15
CA GLN A 41 1.93 21.32 -6.31
C GLN A 41 3.46 21.32 -6.24
N TYR A 42 4.04 20.28 -5.64
CA TYR A 42 5.48 20.17 -5.43
C TYR A 42 6.15 19.15 -6.37
N GLY A 43 5.35 18.43 -7.16
CA GLY A 43 5.83 17.39 -8.07
C GLY A 43 6.44 16.18 -7.36
N GLY A 44 5.93 15.86 -6.18
CA GLY A 44 6.35 14.71 -5.36
C GLY A 44 6.03 14.86 -3.89
N VAL A 45 6.15 13.77 -3.14
CA VAL A 45 5.80 13.73 -1.71
C VAL A 45 6.78 14.53 -0.86
N ILE A 46 6.24 15.45 -0.05
CA ILE A 46 7.00 16.20 0.96
C ILE A 46 6.74 15.57 2.33
N PRO A 47 7.75 14.93 2.97
CA PRO A 47 7.55 14.12 4.18
C PRO A 47 6.89 14.86 5.35
N GLU A 48 7.22 16.14 5.56
CA GLU A 48 6.64 16.93 6.63
C GLU A 48 5.16 17.23 6.39
N LEU A 49 4.78 17.56 5.15
CA LEU A 49 3.39 17.80 4.80
C LEU A 49 2.57 16.50 4.90
N ALA A 50 3.15 15.37 4.46
CA ALA A 50 2.52 14.07 4.59
C ALA A 50 2.21 13.75 6.06
N SER A 51 3.18 13.91 6.95
CA SER A 51 2.99 13.65 8.39
C SER A 51 1.88 14.50 9.00
N ARG A 52 1.81 15.78 8.65
CA ARG A 52 0.76 16.70 9.14
C ARG A 52 -0.62 16.33 8.61
N ALA A 53 -0.71 15.93 7.35
CA ALA A 53 -1.97 15.49 6.76
C ALA A 53 -2.46 14.17 7.39
N HIS A 54 -1.58 13.22 7.68
CA HIS A 54 -1.93 12.02 8.44
C HIS A 54 -2.53 12.36 9.81
N GLN A 55 -1.96 13.31 10.55
CA GLN A 55 -2.52 13.73 11.86
C GLN A 55 -3.94 14.27 11.74
N GLN A 56 -4.28 14.94 10.64
CA GLN A 56 -5.62 15.47 10.41
C GLN A 56 -6.61 14.39 9.94
N ASN A 57 -6.12 13.43 9.14
CA ASN A 57 -6.97 12.48 8.44
C ASN A 57 -7.21 11.19 9.22
N ILE A 58 -6.31 10.77 10.12
CA ILE A 58 -6.34 9.43 10.69
C ILE A 58 -7.61 9.14 11.49
N ILE A 59 -8.08 10.11 12.28
CA ILE A 59 -9.31 9.95 13.08
C ILE A 59 -10.55 9.82 12.16
N PRO A 60 -10.83 10.77 11.23
CA PRO A 60 -12.01 10.64 10.38
C PRO A 60 -11.94 9.44 9.43
N VAL A 61 -10.76 9.00 9.00
CA VAL A 61 -10.58 7.82 8.16
C VAL A 61 -10.95 6.55 8.92
N VAL A 62 -10.43 6.37 10.13
CA VAL A 62 -10.74 5.21 10.97
C VAL A 62 -12.21 5.19 11.39
N ASP A 63 -12.77 6.33 11.83
CA ASP A 63 -14.19 6.42 12.16
C ASP A 63 -15.08 6.06 10.95
N THR A 64 -14.72 6.54 9.76
CA THR A 64 -15.46 6.22 8.54
C THR A 64 -15.36 4.73 8.19
N ALA A 65 -14.18 4.12 8.34
CA ALA A 65 -13.99 2.69 8.07
C ALA A 65 -14.86 1.83 8.99
N LEU A 66 -14.89 2.11 10.28
CA LEU A 66 -15.75 1.40 11.24
C LEU A 66 -17.25 1.57 10.90
N ARG A 67 -17.68 2.79 10.60
CA ARG A 67 -19.08 3.07 10.22
C ARG A 67 -19.50 2.36 8.93
N GLN A 68 -18.64 2.34 7.90
CA GLN A 68 -18.92 1.64 6.65
C GLN A 68 -18.96 0.13 6.83
N ALA A 69 -18.13 -0.42 7.72
CA ALA A 69 -18.17 -1.82 8.08
C ALA A 69 -19.40 -2.19 8.94
N GLY A 70 -20.12 -1.20 9.47
CA GLY A 70 -21.28 -1.40 10.35
C GLY A 70 -20.91 -1.97 11.70
N ILE A 71 -19.69 -1.68 12.20
CA ILE A 71 -19.18 -2.16 13.50
C ILE A 71 -18.74 -1.00 14.39
N THR A 72 -18.62 -1.31 15.68
CA THR A 72 -18.01 -0.44 16.68
C THR A 72 -16.58 -0.89 17.02
N LEU A 73 -15.82 -0.04 17.70
CA LEU A 73 -14.46 -0.38 18.09
C LEU A 73 -14.39 -1.54 19.10
N ASP A 74 -15.45 -1.73 19.91
CA ASP A 74 -15.56 -2.83 20.87
C ASP A 74 -15.69 -4.20 20.22
N GLU A 75 -16.02 -4.25 18.93
CA GLU A 75 -16.12 -5.48 18.15
C GLU A 75 -14.81 -5.85 17.44
N VAL A 76 -13.78 -5.00 17.52
CA VAL A 76 -12.47 -5.21 16.88
C VAL A 76 -11.62 -6.14 17.75
N ASP A 77 -11.20 -7.27 17.19
CA ASP A 77 -10.38 -8.27 17.87
C ASP A 77 -8.88 -7.94 17.85
N ALA A 78 -8.40 -7.25 16.79
CA ALA A 78 -7.01 -6.81 16.69
C ALA A 78 -6.88 -5.55 15.83
N ILE A 79 -5.88 -4.72 16.14
CA ILE A 79 -5.49 -3.57 15.33
C ILE A 79 -4.18 -3.90 14.61
N ALA A 80 -4.22 -4.01 13.29
CA ALA A 80 -3.06 -4.13 12.43
C ALA A 80 -2.57 -2.74 12.01
N PHE A 81 -1.26 -2.49 12.05
CA PHE A 81 -0.70 -1.22 11.62
C PHE A 81 0.59 -1.42 10.83
N THR A 82 0.85 -0.55 9.88
CA THR A 82 2.08 -0.59 9.11
C THR A 82 3.25 -0.10 9.96
N ARG A 83 4.22 -1.04 10.20
CA ARG A 83 5.48 -0.74 10.87
C ARG A 83 6.49 -0.04 9.95
N GLY A 84 6.46 -0.37 8.67
CA GLY A 84 7.41 0.07 7.64
C GLY A 84 7.57 -1.00 6.55
N PRO A 85 8.36 -0.70 5.49
CA PRO A 85 9.07 0.56 5.24
C PRO A 85 8.11 1.73 4.92
N GLY A 86 8.63 2.97 5.03
CA GLY A 86 7.90 4.19 4.73
C GLY A 86 8.57 5.44 5.31
N LEU A 87 7.93 6.58 5.14
CA LEU A 87 8.39 7.87 5.69
C LEU A 87 8.25 7.87 7.22
N LEU A 88 9.35 8.12 7.93
CA LEU A 88 9.38 8.00 9.39
C LEU A 88 8.29 8.82 10.08
N GLY A 89 8.10 10.09 9.69
CA GLY A 89 7.09 10.96 10.27
C GLY A 89 5.66 10.47 10.04
N SER A 90 5.39 9.95 8.85
CA SER A 90 4.10 9.38 8.45
C SER A 90 3.81 8.08 9.23
N LEU A 91 4.78 7.16 9.29
CA LEU A 91 4.69 5.92 10.08
C LEU A 91 4.42 6.20 11.57
N LEU A 92 5.10 7.20 12.15
CA LEU A 92 4.92 7.57 13.56
C LEU A 92 3.48 7.99 13.89
N VAL A 93 2.76 8.60 12.95
CA VAL A 93 1.35 8.97 13.16
C VAL A 93 0.48 7.73 13.30
N GLY A 94 0.53 6.82 12.31
CA GLY A 94 -0.28 5.59 12.34
C GLY A 94 0.06 4.68 13.50
N VAL A 95 1.36 4.48 13.77
CA VAL A 95 1.84 3.67 14.90
C VAL A 95 1.38 4.23 16.24
N SER A 96 1.51 5.55 16.46
CA SER A 96 1.10 6.18 17.70
C SER A 96 -0.41 6.12 17.90
N PHE A 97 -1.16 6.34 16.85
CA PHE A 97 -2.61 6.24 16.87
C PHE A 97 -3.08 4.82 17.19
N ALA A 98 -2.55 3.81 16.48
CA ALA A 98 -2.86 2.40 16.73
C ALA A 98 -2.55 1.98 18.17
N LYS A 99 -1.38 2.41 18.71
CA LYS A 99 -1.02 2.17 20.11
C LYS A 99 -1.97 2.84 21.08
N GLY A 100 -2.38 4.09 20.81
CA GLY A 100 -3.36 4.80 21.62
C GLY A 100 -4.70 4.07 21.70
N LEU A 101 -5.22 3.61 20.55
CA LEU A 101 -6.46 2.82 20.51
C LEU A 101 -6.32 1.49 21.27
N SER A 102 -5.22 0.78 21.05
CA SER A 102 -4.93 -0.49 21.72
C SER A 102 -4.92 -0.34 23.25
N ILE A 103 -4.21 0.65 23.76
CA ILE A 103 -4.11 0.89 25.21
C ILE A 103 -5.47 1.29 25.79
N ALA A 104 -6.21 2.17 25.11
CA ALA A 104 -7.48 2.68 25.61
C ALA A 104 -8.58 1.60 25.66
N ASN A 105 -8.54 0.64 24.75
CA ASN A 105 -9.61 -0.37 24.57
C ASN A 105 -9.15 -1.79 24.87
N ASN A 106 -7.90 -1.98 25.28
CA ASN A 106 -7.28 -3.30 25.54
C ASN A 106 -7.37 -4.24 24.32
N ILE A 107 -7.19 -3.70 23.10
CA ILE A 107 -7.21 -4.47 21.85
C ILE A 107 -5.76 -4.81 21.47
N PRO A 108 -5.43 -6.07 21.15
CA PRO A 108 -4.09 -6.48 20.74
C PRO A 108 -3.62 -5.78 19.45
N LEU A 109 -2.30 -5.53 19.36
CA LEU A 109 -1.64 -4.93 18.20
C LEU A 109 -0.94 -5.99 17.35
N VAL A 110 -1.02 -5.82 16.04
CA VAL A 110 -0.29 -6.62 15.04
C VAL A 110 0.52 -5.68 14.15
N GLU A 111 1.83 -5.83 14.16
CA GLU A 111 2.70 -5.08 13.25
C GLU A 111 2.76 -5.75 11.88
N VAL A 112 2.64 -4.95 10.80
CA VAL A 112 2.64 -5.42 9.42
C VAL A 112 3.74 -4.72 8.63
N ASN A 113 4.48 -5.48 7.83
CA ASN A 113 5.38 -4.92 6.83
C ASN A 113 4.56 -4.44 5.63
N HIS A 114 4.78 -3.18 5.21
CA HIS A 114 4.06 -2.53 4.11
C HIS A 114 4.06 -3.35 2.82
N LEU A 115 5.22 -3.87 2.42
CA LEU A 115 5.37 -4.63 1.18
C LEU A 115 4.73 -6.02 1.27
N GLN A 116 4.82 -6.68 2.43
CA GLN A 116 4.09 -7.93 2.69
C GLN A 116 2.58 -7.69 2.67
N GLY A 117 2.11 -6.56 3.20
CA GLY A 117 0.71 -6.16 3.11
C GLY A 117 0.22 -6.08 1.66
N HIS A 118 1.00 -5.45 0.78
CA HIS A 118 0.70 -5.43 -0.66
C HIS A 118 0.60 -6.83 -1.28
N ILE A 119 1.53 -7.73 -0.96
CA ILE A 119 1.53 -9.10 -1.47
C ILE A 119 0.33 -9.88 -0.93
N LEU A 120 0.06 -9.77 0.37
CA LEU A 120 -1.02 -10.52 1.02
C LEU A 120 -2.42 -9.98 0.70
N SER A 121 -2.54 -8.78 0.15
CA SER A 121 -3.83 -8.24 -0.32
C SER A 121 -4.52 -9.13 -1.36
N HIS A 122 -3.75 -9.95 -2.09
CA HIS A 122 -4.30 -10.95 -3.03
C HIS A 122 -5.13 -12.06 -2.36
N PHE A 123 -5.09 -12.16 -1.03
CA PHE A 123 -5.87 -13.16 -0.28
C PHE A 123 -7.12 -12.56 0.39
N ILE A 124 -7.43 -11.28 0.10
CA ILE A 124 -8.64 -10.62 0.60
C ILE A 124 -9.80 -10.95 -0.32
N ASP A 125 -10.90 -11.41 0.28
CA ASP A 125 -12.16 -11.67 -0.40
C ASP A 125 -12.97 -10.36 -0.50
N LEU A 126 -13.52 -10.08 -1.68
CA LEU A 126 -14.42 -8.96 -1.88
C LEU A 126 -15.88 -9.44 -1.75
N PRO A 127 -16.77 -8.70 -1.07
CA PRO A 127 -18.15 -9.15 -0.82
C PRO A 127 -18.95 -9.51 -2.08
N ASP A 128 -18.67 -8.80 -3.18
CA ASP A 128 -19.48 -8.86 -4.40
C ASP A 128 -18.68 -9.41 -5.62
N ALA A 129 -17.51 -10.00 -5.41
CA ALA A 129 -16.69 -10.52 -6.49
C ALA A 129 -15.94 -11.80 -6.09
N GLU A 130 -15.91 -12.78 -6.99
CA GLU A 130 -14.98 -13.90 -6.88
C GLU A 130 -13.56 -13.40 -7.23
N VAL A 131 -12.66 -13.46 -6.25
CA VAL A 131 -11.25 -13.11 -6.43
C VAL A 131 -10.44 -14.40 -6.41
N PRO A 132 -9.75 -14.74 -7.52
CA PRO A 132 -8.87 -15.89 -7.51
C PRO A 132 -7.67 -15.64 -6.59
N HIS A 133 -7.39 -16.56 -5.69
CA HIS A 133 -6.22 -16.49 -4.81
C HIS A 133 -5.05 -17.29 -5.40
N PRO A 134 -3.82 -16.77 -5.30
CA PRO A 134 -2.65 -17.53 -5.69
C PRO A 134 -2.41 -18.72 -4.75
N GLU A 135 -1.91 -19.83 -5.29
CA GLU A 135 -1.47 -20.99 -4.50
C GLU A 135 0.02 -20.87 -4.17
N PHE A 136 0.40 -21.21 -2.95
CA PHE A 136 1.80 -21.23 -2.53
C PHE A 136 2.55 -22.46 -3.10
N PRO A 137 3.81 -22.33 -3.52
CA PRO A 137 4.57 -21.09 -3.67
C PRO A 137 4.22 -20.34 -4.98
N PHE A 138 4.32 -19.01 -4.97
CA PHE A 138 4.15 -18.18 -6.18
C PHE A 138 5.21 -17.07 -6.26
N LEU A 139 5.34 -16.46 -7.46
CA LEU A 139 6.13 -15.25 -7.66
C LEU A 139 5.20 -14.04 -7.70
N CYS A 140 5.55 -13.02 -6.93
CA CYS A 140 4.87 -11.74 -6.94
C CYS A 140 5.79 -10.67 -7.52
N LEU A 141 5.36 -9.99 -8.58
CA LEU A 141 5.99 -8.76 -9.06
C LEU A 141 5.35 -7.59 -8.31
N LEU A 142 6.09 -7.03 -7.36
CA LEU A 142 5.66 -5.87 -6.60
C LEU A 142 6.17 -4.61 -7.31
N VAL A 143 5.25 -3.74 -7.74
CA VAL A 143 5.55 -2.51 -8.49
C VAL A 143 4.85 -1.33 -7.82
N SER A 144 5.62 -0.32 -7.42
CA SER A 144 5.10 0.89 -6.80
C SER A 144 5.96 2.12 -7.11
N GLY A 145 5.63 3.25 -6.52
CA GLY A 145 6.43 4.49 -6.60
C GLY A 145 7.80 4.36 -5.95
N GLY A 146 7.92 3.58 -4.87
CA GLY A 146 9.16 3.47 -4.10
C GLY A 146 9.85 2.10 -4.18
N HIS A 147 9.16 1.07 -4.68
CA HIS A 147 9.68 -0.30 -4.71
C HIS A 147 9.31 -1.01 -6.00
N THR A 148 10.26 -1.74 -6.56
CA THR A 148 10.03 -2.65 -7.67
C THR A 148 10.88 -3.90 -7.44
N GLN A 149 10.20 -5.03 -7.12
CA GLN A 149 10.84 -6.26 -6.66
C GLN A 149 10.11 -7.50 -7.18
N ILE A 150 10.85 -8.56 -7.41
CA ILE A 150 10.32 -9.91 -7.62
C ILE A 150 10.47 -10.67 -6.31
N VAL A 151 9.35 -11.11 -5.75
CA VAL A 151 9.30 -11.80 -4.45
C VAL A 151 8.78 -13.22 -4.66
N LYS A 152 9.55 -14.22 -4.21
CA LYS A 152 9.10 -15.58 -4.07
C LYS A 152 8.38 -15.75 -2.74
N VAL A 153 7.11 -16.14 -2.80
CA VAL A 153 6.25 -16.29 -1.64
C VAL A 153 6.01 -17.76 -1.38
N ASN A 154 6.67 -18.32 -0.38
CA ASN A 154 6.55 -19.74 -0.01
C ASN A 154 5.36 -19.97 0.94
N SER A 155 5.06 -19.00 1.79
CA SER A 155 3.92 -18.97 2.71
C SER A 155 3.61 -17.51 3.12
N PRO A 156 2.52 -17.22 3.84
CA PRO A 156 2.19 -15.85 4.28
C PRO A 156 3.30 -15.16 5.09
N LEU A 157 4.14 -15.91 5.79
CA LEU A 157 5.22 -15.39 6.62
C LEU A 157 6.63 -15.68 6.05
N GLU A 158 6.73 -16.43 4.94
CA GLU A 158 8.00 -16.81 4.35
C GLU A 158 8.10 -16.27 2.92
N MET A 159 8.78 -15.12 2.80
CA MET A 159 8.95 -14.39 1.55
C MET A 159 10.44 -14.10 1.32
N GLU A 160 10.89 -14.28 0.08
CA GLU A 160 12.26 -14.08 -0.35
C GLU A 160 12.29 -13.15 -1.56
N ILE A 161 13.06 -12.05 -1.47
CA ILE A 161 13.31 -11.18 -2.62
C ILE A 161 14.32 -11.87 -3.53
N VAL A 162 13.91 -12.23 -4.73
CA VAL A 162 14.75 -12.93 -5.71
C VAL A 162 15.32 -11.99 -6.77
N GLY A 163 14.71 -10.81 -6.95
CA GLY A 163 15.21 -9.76 -7.84
C GLY A 163 14.69 -8.39 -7.41
N THR A 164 15.47 -7.35 -7.66
CA THR A 164 15.09 -5.97 -7.35
C THR A 164 15.60 -5.02 -8.42
N THR A 165 14.97 -3.84 -8.55
CA THR A 165 15.57 -2.78 -9.34
C THR A 165 16.86 -2.29 -8.68
N ILE A 166 17.88 -2.00 -9.49
CA ILE A 166 19.17 -1.48 -9.01
C ILE A 166 19.24 0.05 -9.09
N ASP A 167 18.23 0.66 -9.66
CA ASP A 167 18.09 2.11 -9.83
C ASP A 167 16.69 2.58 -9.36
N ASP A 168 15.96 3.30 -10.20
CA ASP A 168 14.64 3.82 -9.84
C ASP A 168 13.60 2.70 -9.75
N ALA A 169 12.67 2.82 -8.82
CA ALA A 169 11.42 2.06 -8.88
C ALA A 169 10.61 2.48 -10.11
N ALA A 170 9.77 1.58 -10.63
CA ALA A 170 9.03 1.83 -11.87
C ALA A 170 8.17 3.10 -11.81
N GLY A 171 7.44 3.32 -10.71
CA GLY A 171 6.63 4.53 -10.54
C GLY A 171 7.50 5.80 -10.48
N GLU A 172 8.62 5.76 -9.77
CA GLU A 172 9.58 6.86 -9.72
C GLU A 172 10.16 7.17 -11.11
N ALA A 173 10.49 6.13 -11.90
CA ALA A 173 10.97 6.30 -13.28
C ALA A 173 9.91 6.98 -14.16
N PHE A 174 8.63 6.59 -14.03
CA PHE A 174 7.54 7.26 -14.72
C PHE A 174 7.41 8.74 -14.33
N ASP A 175 7.48 9.05 -13.04
CA ASP A 175 7.39 10.44 -12.56
C ASP A 175 8.55 11.30 -13.05
N LYS A 176 9.78 10.76 -13.02
CA LYS A 176 10.96 11.45 -13.56
C LYS A 176 10.87 11.68 -15.06
N CYS A 177 10.44 10.68 -15.83
CA CYS A 177 10.24 10.79 -17.27
C CYS A 177 9.14 11.82 -17.60
N ALA A 178 8.01 11.77 -16.90
CA ALA A 178 6.93 12.74 -17.05
C ALA A 178 7.40 14.17 -16.81
N LYS A 179 8.17 14.39 -15.75
CA LYS A 179 8.76 15.70 -15.43
C LYS A 179 9.66 16.22 -16.53
N VAL A 180 10.51 15.37 -17.14
CA VAL A 180 11.36 15.75 -18.27
C VAL A 180 10.52 16.11 -19.50
N MET A 181 9.40 15.42 -19.72
CA MET A 181 8.45 15.70 -20.81
C MET A 181 7.53 16.91 -20.53
N GLY A 182 7.63 17.55 -19.37
CA GLY A 182 6.77 18.67 -18.98
C GLY A 182 5.33 18.26 -18.65
N LEU A 183 5.11 16.98 -18.29
CA LEU A 183 3.81 16.45 -17.90
C LEU A 183 3.58 16.66 -16.38
N PRO A 184 2.31 16.72 -15.92
CA PRO A 184 1.98 16.93 -14.52
C PRO A 184 2.31 15.68 -13.67
N TYR A 185 2.38 15.90 -12.33
CA TYR A 185 2.48 14.86 -11.31
C TYR A 185 1.06 14.46 -10.82
N PRO A 186 0.81 13.16 -10.52
CA PRO A 186 1.70 12.00 -10.72
C PRO A 186 1.84 11.61 -12.19
N GLY A 187 3.08 11.33 -12.63
CA GLY A 187 3.42 11.11 -14.03
C GLY A 187 2.93 9.80 -14.61
N GLY A 188 2.93 8.72 -13.80
CA GLY A 188 2.54 7.38 -14.23
C GLY A 188 1.17 7.34 -14.92
N PRO A 189 0.06 7.75 -14.27
CA PRO A 189 -1.27 7.75 -14.87
C PRO A 189 -1.40 8.63 -16.11
N VAL A 190 -0.62 9.72 -16.19
CA VAL A 190 -0.63 10.63 -17.35
C VAL A 190 0.06 9.97 -18.55
N ILE A 191 1.23 9.36 -18.33
CA ILE A 191 1.96 8.64 -19.37
C ILE A 191 1.14 7.45 -19.87
N ASP A 192 0.54 6.66 -18.98
CA ASP A 192 -0.28 5.51 -19.33
C ASP A 192 -1.43 5.90 -20.27
N ARG A 193 -2.16 6.96 -19.90
CA ARG A 193 -3.25 7.50 -20.75
C ARG A 193 -2.75 7.95 -22.11
N LEU A 194 -1.63 8.68 -22.18
CA LEU A 194 -1.08 9.16 -23.45
C LEU A 194 -0.51 8.02 -24.29
N ALA A 195 0.07 7.00 -23.65
CA ALA A 195 0.61 5.83 -24.32
C ALA A 195 -0.49 5.03 -25.08
N ALA A 196 -1.72 5.05 -24.60
CA ALA A 196 -2.85 4.40 -25.28
C ALA A 196 -3.14 5.00 -26.67
N GLU A 197 -2.72 6.25 -26.91
CA GLU A 197 -2.87 6.96 -28.20
C GLU A 197 -1.61 6.85 -29.07
N GLY A 198 -0.52 6.28 -28.53
CA GLY A 198 0.79 6.18 -29.18
C GLY A 198 0.95 4.92 -30.02
N ASP A 199 1.98 4.94 -30.86
CA ASP A 199 2.44 3.76 -31.59
C ASP A 199 3.59 3.08 -30.80
N PRO A 200 3.37 1.87 -30.22
CA PRO A 200 4.38 1.19 -29.41
C PRO A 200 5.61 0.76 -30.20
N ASP A 201 5.54 0.70 -31.53
CA ASP A 201 6.63 0.29 -32.42
C ASP A 201 7.43 1.46 -32.97
N SER A 202 7.02 2.70 -32.73
CA SER A 202 7.64 3.91 -33.26
C SER A 202 9.08 4.13 -32.78
N ILE A 203 9.40 3.71 -31.54
CA ILE A 203 10.73 3.85 -30.93
C ILE A 203 11.13 2.54 -30.26
N ARG A 204 12.32 2.04 -30.63
CA ARG A 204 12.87 0.85 -30.00
C ARG A 204 13.84 1.26 -28.87
N PHE A 205 13.41 1.09 -27.63
CA PHE A 205 14.25 1.33 -26.46
C PHE A 205 15.27 0.19 -26.24
N ALA A 206 16.43 0.55 -25.69
CA ALA A 206 17.39 -0.43 -25.22
C ALA A 206 16.80 -1.25 -24.05
N LYS A 207 17.11 -2.55 -24.05
CA LYS A 207 16.77 -3.43 -22.93
C LYS A 207 18.06 -3.69 -22.15
N PRO A 208 18.19 -3.18 -20.91
CA PRO A 208 19.37 -3.47 -20.09
C PRO A 208 19.46 -4.97 -19.82
N ARG A 209 20.69 -5.49 -19.73
CA ARG A 209 20.96 -6.87 -19.37
C ARG A 209 21.66 -6.86 -18.03
N MET A 210 21.01 -7.49 -17.04
CA MET A 210 21.53 -7.65 -15.70
C MET A 210 21.91 -9.10 -15.44
N GLU A 211 22.76 -9.33 -14.46
CA GLU A 211 23.03 -10.67 -13.94
C GLU A 211 21.95 -11.07 -12.93
N GLY A 212 21.59 -12.36 -12.92
CA GLY A 212 20.56 -12.88 -12.02
C GLY A 212 19.15 -12.43 -12.41
N PHE A 213 18.36 -12.03 -11.40
CA PHE A 213 16.97 -11.57 -11.55
C PHE A 213 16.80 -10.08 -11.26
N ASP A 214 17.90 -9.37 -11.01
CA ASP A 214 17.87 -7.91 -10.87
C ASP A 214 17.63 -7.23 -12.22
N TYR A 215 17.13 -6.02 -12.18
CA TYR A 215 16.78 -5.24 -13.38
C TYR A 215 16.90 -3.73 -13.17
N SER A 216 16.82 -2.99 -14.26
CA SER A 216 16.92 -1.54 -14.32
C SER A 216 15.83 -0.98 -15.23
#